data_dc9097bb0bacd63787f66c2877b50a45
#
_entry.id   dc9097bb0bacd63787f66c2877b50a45
#
_cell.length_a   1.000
_cell.length_b   1.000
_cell.length_c   1.000
_cell.angle_alpha   90.00
_cell.angle_beta   90.00
_cell.angle_gamma   90.00
#
_symmetry.space_group_name_H-M   'P 1'
#
loop_
_entity.id
_entity.type
_entity.pdbx_description
1 polymer ?
#
loop_
_entity_poly.entity_id
_entity_poly.type
_entity_poly.pdbx_seq_one_letter_code
_entity_poly.pdbx_strand_id
1 'polypeptide(L)'
;VRGQIVGVAHNYFENGQLESETTYENNQKHGITRWYGENGKIKSEIPFVSGRILGMTKTYYESGKLHMEIPYEDLTINGLMYSYYESGAKQAEIFYVKGKAEGVAKEFYEKSGKLQSETPFVNNVPHGLVKHYYETGKLKSETTFVQGVPNGWSIEYFESGDIKSQIRYENGKEVETR
;
A
#
# COMPACT_ATOMS: atom_id res chain seq x y z
N VAL A 1 26.53 -36.75 8.97
CA VAL A 1 25.24 -36.30 8.44
C VAL A 1 25.06 -34.88 8.97
N ARG A 2 25.17 -33.85 8.14
CA ARG A 2 24.80 -32.48 8.54
C ARG A 2 23.27 -32.51 8.76
N GLY A 3 22.86 -32.23 10.00
CA GLY A 3 21.44 -32.23 10.35
C GLY A 3 20.66 -31.24 9.46
N GLN A 4 19.56 -31.71 8.90
CA GLN A 4 18.60 -30.83 8.21
C GLN A 4 17.76 -30.14 9.27
N ILE A 5 17.60 -28.83 9.14
CA ILE A 5 16.64 -28.07 9.94
C ILE A 5 15.27 -28.31 9.34
N VAL A 6 14.40 -28.94 10.15
CA VAL A 6 12.99 -29.23 9.82
C VAL A 6 12.16 -28.94 11.05
N GLY A 7 11.04 -28.28 10.90
CA GLY A 7 10.13 -27.94 12.01
C GLY A 7 10.03 -26.45 12.28
N VAL A 8 9.47 -26.07 13.42
CA VAL A 8 9.23 -24.68 13.79
C VAL A 8 10.33 -24.18 14.73
N ALA A 9 10.97 -23.08 14.35
CA ALA A 9 11.89 -22.34 15.19
C ALA A 9 11.16 -21.18 15.86
N HIS A 10 11.43 -20.95 17.13
CA HIS A 10 10.89 -19.84 17.91
C HIS A 10 12.01 -18.94 18.39
N ASN A 11 11.81 -17.62 18.28
CA ASN A 11 12.62 -16.61 18.95
C ASN A 11 11.77 -15.93 20.02
N TYR A 12 12.43 -15.44 21.06
CA TYR A 12 11.77 -14.82 22.19
C TYR A 12 12.42 -13.48 22.51
N PHE A 13 11.63 -12.53 22.93
CA PHE A 13 12.09 -11.26 23.50
C PHE A 13 12.85 -11.52 24.82
N GLU A 14 13.61 -10.53 25.30
CA GLU A 14 14.30 -10.61 26.61
C GLU A 14 13.33 -10.85 27.77
N ASN A 15 12.08 -10.41 27.67
CA ASN A 15 11.04 -10.64 28.66
C ASN A 15 10.43 -12.05 28.61
N GLY A 16 10.90 -12.92 27.71
CA GLY A 16 10.46 -14.30 27.54
C GLY A 16 9.21 -14.49 26.68
N GLN A 17 8.63 -13.43 26.15
CA GLN A 17 7.50 -13.53 25.23
C GLN A 17 7.95 -13.94 23.82
N LEU A 18 7.09 -14.64 23.10
CA LEU A 18 7.36 -15.06 21.71
C LEU A 18 7.53 -13.83 20.80
N GLU A 19 8.68 -13.72 20.15
CA GLU A 19 9.00 -12.68 19.17
C GLU A 19 8.68 -13.12 17.75
N SER A 20 9.04 -14.38 17.42
CA SER A 20 8.74 -14.92 16.09
C SER A 20 8.64 -16.43 16.09
N GLU A 21 7.87 -16.95 15.14
CA GLU A 21 7.86 -18.36 14.77
C GLU A 21 8.11 -18.51 13.27
N THR A 22 8.97 -19.46 12.91
CA THR A 22 9.34 -19.71 11.51
C THR A 22 9.41 -21.19 11.26
N THR A 23 8.66 -21.68 10.28
CA THR A 23 8.74 -23.06 9.83
C THR A 23 9.89 -23.24 8.84
N TYR A 24 10.65 -24.32 9.02
CA TYR A 24 11.75 -24.72 8.14
C TYR A 24 11.47 -26.11 7.53
N GLU A 25 11.81 -26.22 6.27
CA GLU A 25 11.87 -27.47 5.53
C GLU A 25 13.17 -27.51 4.71
N ASN A 26 13.94 -28.58 4.82
CA ASN A 26 15.20 -28.75 4.13
C ASN A 26 16.17 -27.56 4.29
N ASN A 27 16.36 -27.04 5.51
CA ASN A 27 17.16 -25.87 5.85
C ASN A 27 16.66 -24.52 5.28
N GLN A 28 15.49 -24.48 4.70
CA GLN A 28 14.91 -23.26 4.13
C GLN A 28 13.61 -22.89 4.83
N LYS A 29 13.33 -21.60 4.95
CA LYS A 29 12.03 -21.13 5.41
C LYS A 29 10.94 -21.65 4.47
N HIS A 30 9.89 -22.24 5.05
CA HIS A 30 8.75 -22.76 4.33
C HIS A 30 7.48 -22.57 5.16
N GLY A 31 6.35 -22.21 4.52
CA GLY A 31 5.13 -21.87 5.25
C GLY A 31 5.14 -20.41 5.72
N ILE A 32 4.39 -20.10 6.78
CA ILE A 32 4.21 -18.73 7.26
C ILE A 32 5.19 -18.47 8.41
N THR A 33 6.01 -17.42 8.27
CA THR A 33 6.71 -16.82 9.40
C THR A 33 5.82 -15.77 10.04
N ARG A 34 5.61 -15.85 11.37
CA ARG A 34 4.88 -14.85 12.16
C ARG A 34 5.83 -14.09 13.05
N TRP A 35 5.65 -12.79 13.09
CA TRP A 35 6.30 -11.88 14.01
C TRP A 35 5.27 -11.31 14.97
N TYR A 36 5.64 -11.22 16.24
CA TYR A 36 4.78 -10.74 17.31
C TYR A 36 5.33 -9.45 17.92
N GLY A 37 4.47 -8.64 18.48
CA GLY A 37 4.85 -7.53 19.32
C GLY A 37 5.04 -7.98 20.78
N GLU A 38 5.66 -7.14 21.60
CA GLU A 38 5.78 -7.39 23.05
C GLU A 38 4.43 -7.49 23.78
N ASN A 39 3.35 -7.02 23.14
CA ASN A 39 1.97 -7.20 23.60
C ASN A 39 1.39 -8.60 23.27
N GLY A 40 2.18 -9.49 22.66
CA GLY A 40 1.81 -10.83 22.23
C GLY A 40 0.92 -10.91 20.99
N LYS A 41 0.60 -9.77 20.36
CA LYS A 41 -0.19 -9.75 19.12
C LYS A 41 0.69 -9.89 17.88
N ILE A 42 0.13 -10.48 16.83
CA ILE A 42 0.81 -10.61 15.53
C ILE A 42 1.05 -9.23 14.95
N LYS A 43 2.28 -8.94 14.54
CA LYS A 43 2.71 -7.75 13.78
C LYS A 43 2.76 -8.02 12.29
N SER A 44 3.19 -9.23 11.89
CA SER A 44 3.23 -9.60 10.48
C SER A 44 3.17 -11.12 10.26
N GLU A 45 2.64 -11.50 9.11
CA GLU A 45 2.63 -12.84 8.56
C GLU A 45 3.28 -12.81 7.19
N ILE A 46 4.35 -13.59 7.00
CA ILE A 46 5.15 -13.60 5.77
C ILE A 46 5.20 -15.02 5.24
N PRO A 47 4.60 -15.29 4.05
CA PRO A 47 4.64 -16.62 3.45
C PRO A 47 5.99 -16.88 2.77
N PHE A 48 6.56 -18.06 3.03
CA PHE A 48 7.80 -18.53 2.42
C PHE A 48 7.58 -19.84 1.68
N VAL A 49 8.20 -19.96 0.51
CA VAL A 49 8.34 -21.21 -0.24
C VAL A 49 9.82 -21.36 -0.59
N SER A 50 10.44 -22.40 -0.06
CA SER A 50 11.87 -22.70 -0.29
C SER A 50 12.79 -21.50 -0.10
N GLY A 51 12.61 -20.78 1.01
CA GLY A 51 13.40 -19.61 1.41
C GLY A 51 13.04 -18.28 0.73
N ARG A 52 12.11 -18.28 -0.21
CA ARG A 52 11.66 -17.07 -0.93
C ARG A 52 10.30 -16.60 -0.42
N ILE A 53 10.09 -15.29 -0.36
CA ILE A 53 8.76 -14.74 -0.07
C ILE A 53 7.89 -14.90 -1.31
N LEU A 54 6.82 -15.66 -1.17
CA LEU A 54 5.86 -15.92 -2.26
C LEU A 54 4.44 -15.92 -1.71
N GLY A 55 3.63 -14.99 -2.17
CA GLY A 55 2.23 -14.84 -1.77
C GLY A 55 1.95 -13.55 -1.00
N MET A 56 0.85 -13.52 -0.25
CA MET A 56 0.36 -12.32 0.42
C MET A 56 1.00 -12.19 1.81
N THR A 57 1.87 -11.19 1.97
CA THR A 57 2.36 -10.75 3.27
C THR A 57 1.30 -9.87 3.92
N LYS A 58 1.03 -10.09 5.21
CA LYS A 58 0.11 -9.29 6.00
C LYS A 58 0.85 -8.57 7.12
N THR A 59 0.49 -7.32 7.36
CA THR A 59 0.92 -6.55 8.53
C THR A 59 -0.27 -6.13 9.34
N TYR A 60 -0.05 -5.89 10.64
CA TYR A 60 -1.12 -5.58 11.57
C TYR A 60 -0.76 -4.37 12.42
N TYR A 61 -1.75 -3.60 12.81
CA TYR A 61 -1.66 -2.55 13.82
C TYR A 61 -1.35 -3.16 15.20
N GLU A 62 -0.91 -2.35 16.16
CA GLU A 62 -0.72 -2.78 17.55
C GLU A 62 -2.00 -3.29 18.20
N SER A 63 -3.16 -2.85 17.74
CA SER A 63 -4.47 -3.37 18.13
C SER A 63 -4.71 -4.83 17.68
N GLY A 64 -3.91 -5.32 16.72
CA GLY A 64 -4.06 -6.63 16.07
C GLY A 64 -4.97 -6.61 14.85
N LYS A 65 -5.47 -5.45 14.44
CA LYS A 65 -6.26 -5.32 13.21
C LYS A 65 -5.36 -5.29 11.99
N LEU A 66 -5.86 -5.80 10.86
CA LEU A 66 -5.14 -5.81 9.59
C LEU A 66 -4.81 -4.39 9.14
N HIS A 67 -3.53 -4.16 8.78
CA HIS A 67 -3.03 -2.88 8.28
C HIS A 67 -2.76 -2.93 6.78
N MET A 68 -2.02 -3.93 6.31
CA MET A 68 -1.69 -4.06 4.89
C MET A 68 -1.73 -5.51 4.42
N GLU A 69 -2.08 -5.69 3.14
CA GLU A 69 -1.90 -6.92 2.38
C GLU A 69 -1.00 -6.61 1.18
N ILE A 70 0.18 -7.24 1.15
CA ILE A 70 1.24 -6.94 0.19
C ILE A 70 1.57 -8.20 -0.59
N PRO A 71 1.30 -8.26 -1.90
CA PRO A 71 1.62 -9.42 -2.72
C PRO A 71 3.11 -9.44 -3.06
N TYR A 72 3.78 -10.53 -2.71
CA TYR A 72 5.19 -10.76 -3.06
C TYR A 72 5.36 -11.91 -4.04
N GLU A 73 6.22 -11.67 -5.00
CA GLU A 73 6.77 -12.67 -5.89
C GLU A 73 8.30 -12.55 -5.86
N ASP A 74 8.99 -13.56 -5.30
CA ASP A 74 10.44 -13.63 -5.18
C ASP A 74 11.10 -12.37 -4.60
N LEU A 75 10.70 -11.98 -3.37
CA LEU A 75 11.17 -10.80 -2.64
C LEU A 75 10.75 -9.43 -3.24
N THR A 76 9.99 -9.44 -4.31
CA THR A 76 9.54 -8.23 -5.00
C THR A 76 8.04 -8.09 -4.90
N ILE A 77 7.54 -6.90 -4.63
CA ILE A 77 6.10 -6.63 -4.65
C ILE A 77 5.61 -6.76 -6.09
N ASN A 78 4.63 -7.64 -6.30
CA ASN A 78 4.02 -7.86 -7.61
C ASN A 78 2.54 -8.21 -7.46
N GLY A 79 1.66 -7.36 -7.96
CA GLY A 79 0.21 -7.48 -7.83
C GLY A 79 -0.44 -6.33 -7.08
N LEU A 80 -1.68 -6.52 -6.65
CA LEU A 80 -2.50 -5.49 -6.00
C LEU A 80 -2.27 -5.50 -4.49
N MET A 81 -1.70 -4.39 -3.97
CA MET A 81 -1.52 -4.12 -2.55
C MET A 81 -2.76 -3.40 -2.01
N TYR A 82 -3.16 -3.76 -0.80
CA TYR A 82 -4.20 -3.06 -0.05
C TYR A 82 -3.65 -2.51 1.27
N SER A 83 -4.16 -1.36 1.68
CA SER A 83 -4.01 -0.86 3.04
C SER A 83 -5.38 -0.57 3.66
N TYR A 84 -5.43 -0.64 4.98
CA TYR A 84 -6.65 -0.48 5.75
C TYR A 84 -6.42 0.51 6.89
N TYR A 85 -7.42 1.30 7.21
CA TYR A 85 -7.46 2.08 8.44
C TYR A 85 -7.60 1.16 9.66
N GLU A 86 -7.28 1.64 10.83
CA GLU A 86 -7.43 0.87 12.07
C GLU A 86 -8.91 0.54 12.40
N SER A 87 -9.86 1.25 11.81
CA SER A 87 -11.28 0.89 11.83
C SER A 87 -11.59 -0.42 11.07
N GLY A 88 -10.69 -0.82 10.15
CA GLY A 88 -10.86 -1.93 9.21
C GLY A 88 -11.42 -1.51 7.85
N ALA A 89 -11.76 -0.24 7.68
CA ALA A 89 -12.15 0.29 6.38
C ALA A 89 -10.95 0.31 5.42
N LYS A 90 -11.19 0.06 4.12
CA LYS A 90 -10.12 0.15 3.12
C LYS A 90 -9.59 1.59 3.04
N GLN A 91 -8.26 1.76 3.09
CA GLN A 91 -7.58 3.04 2.97
C GLN A 91 -7.07 3.28 1.55
N ALA A 92 -6.38 2.29 0.97
CA ALA A 92 -5.85 2.42 -0.39
C ALA A 92 -5.75 1.07 -1.11
N GLU A 93 -5.66 1.16 -2.43
CA GLU A 93 -5.28 0.06 -3.31
C GLU A 93 -4.31 0.57 -4.37
N ILE A 94 -3.19 -0.15 -4.55
CA ILE A 94 -2.11 0.21 -5.47
C ILE A 94 -1.63 -1.06 -6.17
N PHE A 95 -1.58 -1.03 -7.49
CA PHE A 95 -1.05 -2.14 -8.26
C PHE A 95 0.45 -1.98 -8.49
N TYR A 96 1.21 -3.05 -8.25
CA TYR A 96 2.66 -3.08 -8.44
C TYR A 96 3.06 -4.10 -9.50
N VAL A 97 4.03 -3.72 -10.33
CA VAL A 97 4.71 -4.59 -11.27
C VAL A 97 6.20 -4.53 -10.97
N LYS A 98 6.77 -5.66 -10.54
CA LYS A 98 8.20 -5.76 -10.20
C LYS A 98 8.69 -4.64 -9.26
N GLY A 99 7.93 -4.39 -8.19
CA GLY A 99 8.26 -3.40 -7.16
C GLY A 99 7.96 -1.95 -7.52
N LYS A 100 7.35 -1.69 -8.68
CA LYS A 100 6.99 -0.35 -9.11
C LYS A 100 5.47 -0.20 -9.19
N ALA A 101 4.95 0.91 -8.67
CA ALA A 101 3.54 1.25 -8.81
C ALA A 101 3.21 1.53 -10.28
N GLU A 102 2.15 0.89 -10.76
CA GLU A 102 1.64 0.96 -12.13
C GLU A 102 0.12 1.10 -12.12
N GLY A 103 -0.43 1.80 -13.12
CA GLY A 103 -1.87 2.00 -13.23
C GLY A 103 -2.41 3.01 -12.23
N VAL A 104 -3.69 2.92 -11.88
CA VAL A 104 -4.37 3.90 -11.03
C VAL A 104 -4.37 3.43 -9.58
N ALA A 105 -3.63 4.15 -8.71
CA ALA A 105 -3.78 4.03 -7.27
C ALA A 105 -5.05 4.75 -6.81
N LYS A 106 -5.74 4.16 -5.85
CA LYS A 106 -6.96 4.72 -5.26
C LYS A 106 -6.84 4.82 -3.76
N GLU A 107 -7.32 5.93 -3.20
CA GLU A 107 -7.47 6.15 -1.77
C GLU A 107 -8.94 6.35 -1.42
N PHE A 108 -9.32 5.99 -0.22
CA PHE A 108 -10.71 6.01 0.23
C PHE A 108 -10.84 6.75 1.56
N TYR A 109 -11.94 7.44 1.75
CA TYR A 109 -12.29 8.06 3.02
C TYR A 109 -12.62 6.99 4.07
N GLU A 110 -12.05 7.13 5.27
CA GLU A 110 -12.23 6.16 6.35
C GLU A 110 -13.70 5.97 6.75
N LYS A 111 -14.44 7.07 6.91
CA LYS A 111 -15.82 7.05 7.43
C LYS A 111 -16.82 6.56 6.41
N SER A 112 -16.75 7.05 5.18
CA SER A 112 -17.75 6.76 4.15
C SER A 112 -17.37 5.59 3.25
N GLY A 113 -16.09 5.19 3.23
CA GLY A 113 -15.54 4.22 2.27
C GLY A 113 -15.56 4.69 0.82
N LYS A 114 -15.95 5.96 0.57
CA LYS A 114 -15.98 6.51 -0.78
C LYS A 114 -14.59 6.87 -1.27
N LEU A 115 -14.44 6.92 -2.58
CA LEU A 115 -13.21 7.30 -3.25
C LEU A 115 -12.80 8.72 -2.85
N GLN A 116 -11.55 8.89 -2.39
CA GLN A 116 -10.93 10.15 -2.01
C GLN A 116 -10.02 10.67 -3.11
N SER A 117 -9.22 9.78 -3.73
CA SER A 117 -8.31 10.14 -4.81
C SER A 117 -8.08 9.02 -5.80
N GLU A 118 -7.72 9.40 -7.02
CA GLU A 118 -7.20 8.55 -8.08
C GLU A 118 -5.90 9.15 -8.60
N THR A 119 -4.81 8.39 -8.52
CA THR A 119 -3.49 8.82 -9.01
C THR A 119 -2.95 7.78 -9.98
N PRO A 120 -2.87 8.09 -11.28
CA PRO A 120 -2.23 7.20 -12.25
C PRO A 120 -0.71 7.23 -12.07
N PHE A 121 -0.10 6.04 -12.03
CA PHE A 121 1.34 5.83 -11.92
C PHE A 121 1.89 5.11 -13.14
N VAL A 122 3.09 5.52 -13.54
CA VAL A 122 3.97 4.80 -14.46
C VAL A 122 5.35 4.70 -13.81
N ASN A 123 5.80 3.49 -13.48
CA ASN A 123 7.09 3.24 -12.82
C ASN A 123 7.30 4.04 -11.52
N ASN A 124 6.34 4.09 -10.60
CA ASN A 124 6.31 4.87 -9.34
C ASN A 124 6.15 6.39 -9.52
N VAL A 125 5.99 6.88 -10.74
CA VAL A 125 5.91 8.32 -11.01
C VAL A 125 4.48 8.67 -11.43
N PRO A 126 3.84 9.68 -10.82
CA PRO A 126 2.53 10.15 -11.25
C PRO A 126 2.56 10.58 -12.71
N HIS A 127 1.67 10.01 -13.53
CA HIS A 127 1.57 10.30 -14.96
C HIS A 127 0.12 10.13 -15.43
N GLY A 128 -0.49 11.22 -15.86
CA GLY A 128 -1.89 11.28 -16.27
C GLY A 128 -2.73 12.20 -15.40
N LEU A 129 -4.04 12.02 -15.42
CA LEU A 129 -5.01 12.87 -14.71
C LEU A 129 -5.19 12.36 -13.28
N VAL A 130 -4.65 13.12 -12.30
CA VAL A 130 -4.89 12.91 -10.86
C VAL A 130 -6.21 13.57 -10.49
N LYS A 131 -7.05 12.85 -9.76
CA LYS A 131 -8.35 13.33 -9.30
C LYS A 131 -8.48 13.21 -7.79
N HIS A 132 -9.08 14.22 -7.18
CA HIS A 132 -9.53 14.19 -5.79
C HIS A 132 -11.03 14.41 -5.72
N TYR A 133 -11.65 13.80 -4.73
CA TYR A 133 -13.09 13.85 -4.56
C TYR A 133 -13.44 14.36 -3.16
N TYR A 134 -14.58 15.01 -3.02
CA TYR A 134 -15.20 15.28 -1.73
C TYR A 134 -15.75 13.98 -1.13
N GLU A 135 -15.96 13.95 0.18
CA GLU A 135 -16.55 12.77 0.85
C GLU A 135 -17.99 12.49 0.39
N THR A 136 -18.68 13.47 -0.22
CA THR A 136 -19.94 13.28 -0.92
C THR A 136 -19.80 12.43 -2.19
N GLY A 137 -18.58 12.31 -2.74
CA GLY A 137 -18.24 11.61 -3.98
C GLY A 137 -18.19 12.53 -5.20
N LYS A 138 -18.43 13.83 -5.03
CA LYS A 138 -18.28 14.80 -6.12
C LYS A 138 -16.82 15.13 -6.36
N LEU A 139 -16.46 15.43 -7.60
CA LEU A 139 -15.10 15.84 -7.97
C LEU A 139 -14.73 17.13 -7.25
N LYS A 140 -13.57 17.12 -6.57
CA LYS A 140 -13.01 18.27 -5.85
C LYS A 140 -11.93 18.97 -6.66
N SER A 141 -11.05 18.19 -7.27
CA SER A 141 -10.01 18.72 -8.16
C SER A 141 -9.51 17.68 -9.14
N GLU A 142 -8.98 18.17 -10.23
CA GLU A 142 -8.26 17.37 -11.21
C GLU A 142 -7.03 18.12 -11.72
N THR A 143 -5.91 17.41 -11.88
CA THR A 143 -4.63 17.96 -12.33
C THR A 143 -3.92 16.96 -13.21
N THR A 144 -3.46 17.40 -14.39
CA THR A 144 -2.66 16.54 -15.26
C THR A 144 -1.20 16.56 -14.84
N PHE A 145 -0.61 15.37 -14.67
CA PHE A 145 0.81 15.17 -14.39
C PHE A 145 1.52 14.52 -15.57
N VAL A 146 2.72 14.98 -15.84
CA VAL A 146 3.66 14.36 -16.79
C VAL A 146 4.99 14.15 -16.07
N GLN A 147 5.40 12.90 -15.94
CA GLN A 147 6.63 12.53 -15.23
C GLN A 147 6.76 13.16 -13.83
N GLY A 148 5.68 13.14 -13.06
CA GLY A 148 5.66 13.59 -11.66
C GLY A 148 5.49 15.10 -11.47
N VAL A 149 5.41 15.88 -12.54
CA VAL A 149 5.20 17.34 -12.46
C VAL A 149 3.85 17.74 -13.07
N PRO A 150 3.15 18.74 -12.51
CA PRO A 150 1.95 19.28 -13.12
C PRO A 150 2.25 19.82 -14.52
N ASN A 151 1.43 19.45 -15.51
CA ASN A 151 1.55 19.92 -16.88
C ASN A 151 0.17 19.91 -17.55
N GLY A 152 -0.38 21.07 -17.81
CA GLY A 152 -1.75 21.29 -18.22
C GLY A 152 -2.59 22.00 -17.17
N TRP A 153 -3.89 21.88 -17.25
CA TRP A 153 -4.80 22.50 -16.30
C TRP A 153 -4.90 21.73 -15.00
N SER A 154 -4.88 22.47 -13.90
CA SER A 154 -5.35 22.05 -12.57
C SER A 154 -6.64 22.80 -12.29
N ILE A 155 -7.71 22.09 -12.06
CA ILE A 155 -9.04 22.65 -11.84
C ILE A 155 -9.51 22.25 -10.45
N GLU A 156 -9.94 23.21 -9.67
CA GLU A 156 -10.60 22.98 -8.39
C GLU A 156 -12.10 23.32 -8.52
N TYR A 157 -12.93 22.53 -7.89
CA TYR A 157 -14.38 22.68 -7.92
C TYR A 157 -14.94 22.90 -6.53
N PHE A 158 -16.01 23.68 -6.43
CA PHE A 158 -16.86 23.69 -5.26
C PHE A 158 -17.68 22.39 -5.20
N GLU A 159 -18.20 22.08 -4.04
CA GLU A 159 -19.07 20.89 -3.88
C GLU A 159 -20.40 21.00 -4.66
N SER A 160 -20.81 22.22 -5.08
CA SER A 160 -21.89 22.44 -6.05
C SER A 160 -21.57 21.83 -7.43
N GLY A 161 -20.29 21.72 -7.78
CA GLY A 161 -19.78 21.33 -9.10
C GLY A 161 -19.30 22.51 -9.95
N ASP A 162 -19.51 23.74 -9.45
CA ASP A 162 -19.00 24.94 -10.13
C ASP A 162 -17.47 25.02 -9.98
N ILE A 163 -16.82 25.62 -10.99
CA ILE A 163 -15.37 25.83 -10.95
C ILE A 163 -15.06 26.87 -9.87
N LYS A 164 -14.11 26.52 -8.99
CA LYS A 164 -13.60 27.39 -7.94
C LYS A 164 -12.35 28.14 -8.39
N SER A 165 -11.44 27.43 -9.09
CA SER A 165 -10.21 27.99 -9.63
C SER A 165 -9.66 27.13 -10.75
N GLN A 166 -8.89 27.75 -11.65
CA GLN A 166 -8.16 27.06 -12.69
C GLN A 166 -6.75 27.62 -12.79
N ILE A 167 -5.77 26.72 -12.75
CA ILE A 167 -4.35 27.08 -12.87
C ILE A 167 -3.76 26.24 -13.99
N ARG A 168 -3.08 26.89 -14.93
CA ARG A 168 -2.36 26.20 -15.99
C ARG A 168 -0.89 26.06 -15.64
N TYR A 169 -0.38 24.86 -15.76
CA TYR A 169 1.02 24.52 -15.53
C TYR A 169 1.72 24.14 -16.85
N GLU A 170 2.97 24.59 -16.98
CA GLU A 170 3.90 24.11 -17.98
C GLU A 170 5.19 23.65 -17.29
N ASN A 171 5.49 22.34 -17.36
CA ASN A 171 6.65 21.72 -16.72
C ASN A 171 6.77 22.08 -15.22
N GLY A 172 5.66 22.02 -14.49
CA GLY A 172 5.60 22.28 -13.06
C GLY A 172 5.56 23.77 -12.66
N LYS A 173 5.61 24.70 -13.63
CA LYS A 173 5.51 26.13 -13.37
C LYS A 173 4.12 26.65 -13.74
N GLU A 174 3.56 27.44 -12.85
CA GLU A 174 2.31 28.15 -13.10
C GLU A 174 2.52 29.20 -14.20
N VAL A 175 1.67 29.17 -15.24
CA VAL A 175 1.73 30.10 -16.37
C VAL A 175 0.45 30.90 -16.58
N GLU A 176 -0.67 30.46 -16.03
CA GLU A 176 -1.98 31.13 -16.14
C GLU A 176 -2.88 30.77 -14.95
N THR A 177 -3.65 31.74 -14.43
CA THR A 177 -4.68 31.54 -13.41
C THR A 177 -5.99 32.21 -13.84
N ARG A 178 -7.12 31.56 -13.64
CA ARG A 178 -8.48 32.04 -13.89
C ARG A 178 -9.39 31.83 -12.70
#